data_1d73dcabd6f161ef71a4400cdb15ea16
#
_entry.id   1d73dcabd6f161ef71a4400cdb15ea16
#
_cell.length_a   1.000
_cell.length_b   1.000
_cell.length_c   1.000
_cell.angle_alpha   90.00
_cell.angle_beta   90.00
_cell.angle_gamma   90.00
#
_symmetry.space_group_name_H-M   'P 1'
#
loop_
_entity.id
_entity.type
_entity.pdbx_description
1 polymer ?
#
loop_
_entity_poly.entity_id
_entity_poly.type
_entity_poly.pdbx_seq_one_letter_code
_entity_poly.pdbx_strand_id
1 'polypeptide(L)'
;MSRTITFAGGDYDRTHALIEGTIKPEGLELDWKVLPYHEIWTRMLNRYEFDASELSLSSYLIARTMGKPLIAVPVFPARAFRHSCIFVNAKSGIREPRDLMGKKVGLAEFQQTATVWMRGALQHEYGVDLEKIRWFSWSKSRMEIEMARGYDITQIPVGSAPDEMLASGELDAMICANLFPSMLNGRPEIRRLFENYPEVEAAYFKKTGIFPIMHTVAMREELWKEAPEIAVNLLKAFQQAKLQAYERLNDLSPYKISLVWFREPLQRQREILGGDPWPYGLEKNRHVVETLMGYLYEQGLAPKKIPVEELFAPNTHNL
;
A
#
# COMPACT_ATOMS: atom_id res chain seq x y z
N MET A 1 34.90 -4.76 -6.59
CA MET A 1 34.14 -6.00 -6.28
C MET A 1 32.71 -5.57 -5.98
N SER A 2 31.72 -6.26 -6.51
CA SER A 2 30.33 -6.00 -6.16
C SER A 2 30.03 -6.51 -4.75
N ARG A 3 29.24 -5.74 -3.99
CA ARG A 3 28.73 -6.14 -2.67
C ARG A 3 27.43 -6.89 -2.85
N THR A 4 27.28 -8.06 -2.25
CA THR A 4 26.00 -8.77 -2.21
C THR A 4 25.16 -8.26 -1.03
N ILE A 5 23.89 -7.91 -1.28
CA ILE A 5 22.93 -7.56 -0.25
C ILE A 5 21.67 -8.44 -0.40
N THR A 6 21.10 -8.83 0.74
CA THR A 6 19.81 -9.53 0.77
C THR A 6 18.68 -8.53 0.58
N PHE A 7 17.81 -8.80 -0.42
CA PHE A 7 16.62 -7.99 -0.67
C PHE A 7 15.38 -8.88 -0.66
N ALA A 8 14.34 -8.49 0.08
CA ALA A 8 13.05 -9.18 0.04
C ALA A 8 11.95 -8.29 -0.53
N GLY A 9 11.23 -8.76 -1.55
CA GLY A 9 10.19 -7.98 -2.23
C GLY A 9 9.34 -8.79 -3.15
N GLY A 10 8.29 -8.16 -3.69
CA GLY A 10 7.35 -8.75 -4.63
C GLY A 10 7.92 -8.92 -6.04
N ASP A 11 7.38 -9.90 -6.75
CA ASP A 11 7.59 -10.06 -8.18
C ASP A 11 6.47 -9.29 -8.92
N TYR A 12 6.84 -8.16 -9.48
CA TYR A 12 6.00 -7.32 -10.31
C TYR A 12 6.67 -7.14 -11.69
N ASP A 13 5.92 -6.75 -12.69
CA ASP A 13 6.48 -6.37 -14.01
C ASP A 13 7.63 -5.35 -13.88
N ARG A 14 7.50 -4.37 -12.96
CA ARG A 14 8.46 -3.29 -12.69
C ARG A 14 9.61 -3.68 -11.74
N THR A 15 9.64 -4.89 -11.21
CA THR A 15 10.75 -5.44 -10.39
C THR A 15 11.38 -6.68 -11.01
N HIS A 16 10.72 -7.28 -11.99
CA HIS A 16 11.12 -8.54 -12.59
C HIS A 16 12.56 -8.52 -13.15
N ALA A 17 12.94 -7.44 -13.81
CA ALA A 17 14.30 -7.27 -14.34
C ALA A 17 15.41 -7.27 -13.27
N LEU A 18 15.08 -6.83 -12.04
CA LEU A 18 15.99 -6.90 -10.88
C LEU A 18 16.09 -8.32 -10.34
N ILE A 19 14.98 -9.05 -10.33
CA ILE A 19 14.92 -10.46 -9.88
C ILE A 19 15.70 -11.35 -10.81
N GLU A 20 15.54 -11.17 -12.14
CA GLU A 20 16.29 -11.92 -13.14
C GLU A 20 17.76 -11.48 -13.28
N GLY A 21 18.15 -10.35 -12.67
CA GLY A 21 19.49 -9.79 -12.76
C GLY A 21 19.84 -9.21 -14.14
N THR A 22 18.83 -8.95 -15.00
CA THR A 22 19.03 -8.24 -16.27
C THR A 22 19.29 -6.76 -16.08
N ILE A 23 18.77 -6.20 -14.97
CA ILE A 23 19.14 -4.90 -14.42
C ILE A 23 19.75 -5.12 -13.04
N LYS A 24 20.92 -4.53 -12.79
CA LYS A 24 21.62 -4.60 -11.50
C LYS A 24 21.90 -3.20 -10.98
N PRO A 25 21.74 -2.96 -9.67
CA PRO A 25 22.21 -1.71 -9.07
C PRO A 25 23.73 -1.62 -9.20
N GLU A 26 24.25 -0.44 -9.45
CA GLU A 26 25.69 -0.23 -9.60
C GLU A 26 26.45 -0.69 -8.35
N GLY A 27 27.48 -1.51 -8.53
CA GLY A 27 28.30 -2.04 -7.43
C GLY A 27 27.63 -3.04 -6.52
N LEU A 28 26.40 -3.50 -6.83
CA LEU A 28 25.64 -4.42 -6.00
C LEU A 28 25.20 -5.66 -6.77
N GLU A 29 25.14 -6.78 -6.04
CA GLU A 29 24.39 -7.98 -6.41
C GLU A 29 23.24 -8.15 -5.44
N LEU A 30 22.01 -8.32 -5.96
CA LEU A 30 20.82 -8.55 -5.14
C LEU A 30 20.59 -10.04 -4.96
N ASP A 31 20.70 -10.53 -3.73
CA ASP A 31 20.16 -11.83 -3.35
C ASP A 31 18.66 -11.63 -3.06
N TRP A 32 17.84 -11.67 -4.15
CA TRP A 32 16.42 -11.36 -4.07
C TRP A 32 15.59 -12.53 -3.56
N LYS A 33 14.78 -12.27 -2.53
CA LYS A 33 13.85 -13.22 -1.93
C LYS A 33 12.41 -12.81 -2.26
N VAL A 34 11.72 -13.61 -3.08
CA VAL A 34 10.29 -13.47 -3.30
C VAL A 34 9.57 -14.25 -2.22
N LEU A 35 8.92 -13.55 -1.31
CA LEU A 35 8.23 -14.12 -0.14
C LEU A 35 6.83 -13.49 0.00
N PRO A 36 5.91 -14.13 0.72
CA PRO A 36 4.64 -13.51 1.09
C PRO A 36 4.86 -12.21 1.87
N TYR A 37 4.13 -11.14 1.53
CA TYR A 37 4.35 -9.81 2.13
C TYR A 37 4.31 -9.79 3.65
N HIS A 38 3.35 -10.51 4.26
CA HIS A 38 3.23 -10.56 5.72
C HIS A 38 4.50 -11.15 6.38
N GLU A 39 5.16 -12.09 5.70
CA GLU A 39 6.41 -12.68 6.15
C GLU A 39 7.56 -11.69 6.02
N ILE A 40 7.72 -11.04 4.86
CA ILE A 40 8.74 -10.01 4.64
C ILE A 40 8.63 -8.94 5.73
N TRP A 41 7.44 -8.40 5.93
CA TRP A 41 7.24 -7.29 6.86
C TRP A 41 7.49 -7.69 8.32
N THR A 42 7.01 -8.87 8.74
CA THR A 42 7.24 -9.36 10.10
C THR A 42 8.73 -9.57 10.37
N ARG A 43 9.45 -10.17 9.41
CA ARG A 43 10.89 -10.44 9.51
C ARG A 43 11.70 -9.14 9.52
N MET A 44 11.37 -8.20 8.64
CA MET A 44 12.10 -6.93 8.55
C MET A 44 11.79 -6.00 9.73
N LEU A 45 10.52 -5.82 10.11
CA LEU A 45 10.14 -4.89 11.18
C LEU A 45 10.57 -5.34 12.58
N ASN A 46 10.66 -6.66 12.81
CA ASN A 46 10.94 -7.21 14.15
C ASN A 46 12.34 -7.79 14.29
N ARG A 47 13.00 -8.18 13.20
CA ARG A 47 14.30 -8.86 13.25
C ARG A 47 15.37 -8.19 12.39
N TYR A 48 15.01 -7.22 11.54
CA TYR A 48 15.92 -6.57 10.57
C TYR A 48 16.67 -7.58 9.71
N GLU A 49 15.98 -8.66 9.31
CA GLU A 49 16.60 -9.87 8.76
C GLU A 49 17.20 -9.65 7.37
N PHE A 50 16.65 -8.72 6.61
CA PHE A 50 17.14 -8.37 5.27
C PHE A 50 17.95 -7.08 5.31
N ASP A 51 18.92 -6.92 4.39
CA ASP A 51 19.64 -5.66 4.21
C ASP A 51 18.71 -4.55 3.73
N ALA A 52 17.83 -4.89 2.79
CA ALA A 52 16.72 -4.04 2.35
C ALA A 52 15.50 -4.88 2.02
N SER A 53 14.33 -4.27 2.06
CA SER A 53 13.09 -4.95 1.66
C SER A 53 11.99 -3.99 1.27
N GLU A 54 10.99 -4.52 0.56
CA GLU A 54 9.69 -3.88 0.41
C GLU A 54 8.94 -3.91 1.74
N LEU A 55 8.40 -2.77 2.16
CA LEU A 55 7.61 -2.64 3.38
C LEU A 55 6.26 -1.95 3.12
N SER A 56 5.25 -2.34 3.89
CA SER A 56 4.00 -1.58 4.03
C SER A 56 4.33 -0.15 4.45
N LEU A 57 3.88 0.86 3.68
CA LEU A 57 4.28 2.24 3.94
C LEU A 57 3.79 2.73 5.31
N SER A 58 2.55 2.44 5.71
CA SER A 58 2.07 2.82 7.04
C SER A 58 2.88 2.16 8.16
N SER A 59 3.20 0.86 8.01
CA SER A 59 4.01 0.15 8.99
C SER A 59 5.42 0.74 9.10
N TYR A 60 6.02 1.12 7.97
CA TYR A 60 7.31 1.82 7.96
C TYR A 60 7.23 3.17 8.66
N LEU A 61 6.23 4.01 8.32
CA LEU A 61 6.05 5.32 8.95
C LEU A 61 5.85 5.22 10.46
N ILE A 62 5.02 4.28 10.92
CA ILE A 62 4.83 3.99 12.35
C ILE A 62 6.17 3.54 12.98
N ALA A 63 6.88 2.62 12.35
CA ALA A 63 8.18 2.14 12.84
C ALA A 63 9.18 3.29 13.02
N ARG A 64 9.19 4.27 12.11
CA ARG A 64 10.02 5.49 12.24
C ARG A 64 9.62 6.35 13.45
N THR A 65 8.31 6.50 13.72
CA THR A 65 7.87 7.23 14.92
C THR A 65 8.27 6.53 16.22
N MET A 66 8.48 5.22 16.17
CA MET A 66 8.97 4.38 17.28
C MET A 66 10.51 4.34 17.37
N GLY A 67 11.23 5.04 16.49
CA GLY A 67 12.69 5.06 16.47
C GLY A 67 13.35 3.78 15.96
N LYS A 68 12.62 2.93 15.21
CA LYS A 68 13.23 1.73 14.62
C LYS A 68 14.32 2.09 13.60
N PRO A 69 15.48 1.38 13.57
CA PRO A 69 16.65 1.71 12.77
C PRO A 69 16.49 1.28 11.30
N LEU A 70 15.51 1.86 10.64
CA LEU A 70 15.21 1.67 9.22
C LEU A 70 15.19 3.02 8.52
N ILE A 71 15.67 3.08 7.28
CA ILE A 71 15.59 4.26 6.41
C ILE A 71 15.00 3.85 5.06
N ALA A 72 14.09 4.63 4.50
CA ALA A 72 13.52 4.30 3.20
C ALA A 72 14.31 4.90 2.05
N VAL A 73 14.25 4.23 0.91
CA VAL A 73 14.56 4.73 -0.41
C VAL A 73 13.23 5.13 -1.07
N PRO A 74 13.11 6.29 -1.74
CA PRO A 74 11.84 6.75 -2.30
C PRO A 74 11.45 5.98 -3.57
N VAL A 75 11.37 4.67 -3.42
CA VAL A 75 10.85 3.69 -4.37
C VAL A 75 9.53 3.19 -3.84
N PHE A 76 8.50 3.25 -4.68
CA PHE A 76 7.11 2.91 -4.31
C PHE A 76 6.59 1.79 -5.21
N PRO A 77 6.97 0.54 -4.92
CA PRO A 77 6.70 -0.58 -5.82
C PRO A 77 5.22 -0.96 -5.90
N ALA A 78 4.42 -0.58 -4.92
CA ALA A 78 2.99 -0.87 -4.92
C ALA A 78 2.14 0.37 -4.65
N ARG A 79 1.15 0.59 -5.55
CA ARG A 79 0.11 1.62 -5.42
C ARG A 79 -1.24 1.01 -5.76
N ALA A 80 -2.30 1.46 -5.14
CA ALA A 80 -3.65 1.07 -5.52
C ALA A 80 -4.68 2.06 -4.96
N PHE A 81 -5.65 2.42 -5.77
CA PHE A 81 -6.90 2.98 -5.26
C PHE A 81 -7.63 1.95 -4.41
N ARG A 82 -8.50 2.42 -3.51
CA ARG A 82 -9.12 1.52 -2.52
C ARG A 82 -10.63 1.70 -2.36
N HIS A 83 -11.26 2.56 -3.16
CA HIS A 83 -12.74 2.67 -3.16
C HIS A 83 -13.39 1.35 -3.58
N SER A 84 -12.77 0.66 -4.54
CA SER A 84 -13.16 -0.69 -4.98
C SER A 84 -13.08 -1.76 -3.90
N CYS A 85 -12.43 -1.47 -2.77
CA CYS A 85 -12.17 -2.41 -1.67
C CYS A 85 -13.18 -2.34 -0.52
N ILE A 86 -14.22 -1.50 -0.61
CA ILE A 86 -15.30 -1.45 0.39
C ILE A 86 -16.47 -2.27 -0.11
N PHE A 87 -16.80 -3.31 0.64
CA PHE A 87 -17.94 -4.19 0.41
C PHE A 87 -18.96 -4.04 1.52
N VAL A 88 -20.22 -4.21 1.18
CA VAL A 88 -21.34 -4.11 2.12
C VAL A 88 -22.28 -5.31 1.95
N ASN A 89 -22.89 -5.74 3.05
CA ASN A 89 -24.00 -6.67 2.97
C ASN A 89 -25.18 -5.96 2.29
N ALA A 90 -25.80 -6.59 1.28
CA ALA A 90 -26.87 -6.00 0.48
C ALA A 90 -28.12 -5.60 1.30
N LYS A 91 -28.30 -6.23 2.47
CA LYS A 91 -29.44 -5.97 3.38
C LYS A 91 -29.08 -5.00 4.51
N SER A 92 -27.81 -4.52 4.60
CA SER A 92 -27.35 -3.63 5.69
C SER A 92 -27.98 -2.24 5.71
N GLY A 93 -28.62 -1.84 4.60
CA GLY A 93 -29.17 -0.50 4.40
C GLY A 93 -28.12 0.55 4.04
N ILE A 94 -26.82 0.20 3.96
CA ILE A 94 -25.74 1.10 3.58
C ILE A 94 -25.85 1.41 2.08
N ARG A 95 -25.98 2.68 1.72
CA ARG A 95 -26.05 3.17 0.33
C ARG A 95 -24.93 4.12 -0.01
N GLU A 96 -24.47 4.90 0.97
CA GLU A 96 -23.39 5.87 0.84
C GLU A 96 -22.38 5.75 2.00
N PRO A 97 -21.17 6.34 1.89
CA PRO A 97 -20.14 6.21 2.93
C PRO A 97 -20.59 6.64 4.33
N ARG A 98 -21.45 7.66 4.46
CA ARG A 98 -21.94 8.14 5.77
C ARG A 98 -22.81 7.11 6.50
N ASP A 99 -23.42 6.20 5.79
CA ASP A 99 -24.22 5.12 6.37
C ASP A 99 -23.37 4.09 7.13
N LEU A 100 -22.04 4.14 7.01
CA LEU A 100 -21.12 3.29 7.78
C LEU A 100 -21.12 3.66 9.27
N MET A 101 -21.51 4.88 9.64
CA MET A 101 -21.59 5.29 11.05
C MET A 101 -22.65 4.44 11.79
N GLY A 102 -22.28 3.93 12.98
CA GLY A 102 -23.09 3.00 13.78
C GLY A 102 -23.06 1.54 13.30
N LYS A 103 -22.42 1.25 12.18
CA LYS A 103 -22.35 -0.09 11.58
C LYS A 103 -21.14 -0.89 12.07
N LYS A 104 -21.20 -2.21 11.87
CA LYS A 104 -20.11 -3.16 12.11
C LYS A 104 -19.26 -3.28 10.85
N VAL A 105 -18.06 -2.73 10.88
CA VAL A 105 -17.16 -2.71 9.73
C VAL A 105 -15.93 -3.55 9.99
N GLY A 106 -15.74 -4.58 9.17
CA GLY A 106 -14.60 -5.48 9.24
C GLY A 106 -13.39 -4.94 8.46
N LEU A 107 -12.17 -5.23 8.96
CA LEU A 107 -10.90 -4.98 8.27
C LEU A 107 -9.83 -5.98 8.75
N ALA A 108 -8.76 -6.17 7.96
CA ALA A 108 -7.71 -7.11 8.35
C ALA A 108 -6.94 -6.61 9.57
N GLU A 109 -6.32 -5.47 9.45
CA GLU A 109 -5.54 -4.81 10.51
C GLU A 109 -5.79 -3.31 10.49
N PHE A 110 -5.90 -2.70 11.66
CA PHE A 110 -6.13 -1.26 11.76
C PHE A 110 -4.96 -0.43 11.21
N GLN A 111 -3.74 -0.91 11.37
CA GLN A 111 -2.51 -0.25 10.87
C GLN A 111 -2.15 -0.56 9.39
N GLN A 112 -2.89 -1.43 8.70
CA GLN A 112 -2.62 -1.77 7.31
C GLN A 112 -2.74 -0.53 6.40
N THR A 113 -1.76 -0.30 5.51
CA THR A 113 -1.72 0.89 4.64
C THR A 113 -3.02 1.11 3.87
N ALA A 114 -3.60 0.06 3.30
CA ALA A 114 -4.86 0.14 2.56
C ALA A 114 -6.02 0.63 3.42
N THR A 115 -6.12 0.15 4.67
CA THR A 115 -7.18 0.53 5.60
C THR A 115 -6.97 1.93 6.17
N VAL A 116 -5.72 2.36 6.38
CA VAL A 116 -5.38 3.74 6.77
C VAL A 116 -5.80 4.72 5.69
N TRP A 117 -5.43 4.44 4.42
CA TRP A 117 -5.85 5.25 3.28
C TRP A 117 -7.36 5.35 3.15
N MET A 118 -8.04 4.20 3.27
CA MET A 118 -9.49 4.19 3.08
C MET A 118 -10.21 4.92 4.21
N ARG A 119 -9.80 4.74 5.47
CA ARG A 119 -10.36 5.51 6.59
C ARG A 119 -10.11 7.01 6.43
N GLY A 120 -8.88 7.40 6.02
CA GLY A 120 -8.58 8.80 5.72
C GLY A 120 -9.49 9.37 4.62
N ALA A 121 -9.68 8.65 3.52
CA ALA A 121 -10.60 9.07 2.47
C ALA A 121 -12.06 9.13 2.97
N LEU A 122 -12.53 8.15 3.72
CA LEU A 122 -13.87 8.17 4.33
C LEU A 122 -14.10 9.41 5.19
N GLN A 123 -13.11 9.78 5.99
CA GLN A 123 -13.16 10.95 6.86
C GLN A 123 -13.13 12.26 6.08
N HIS A 124 -12.12 12.45 5.20
CA HIS A 124 -11.84 13.74 4.56
C HIS A 124 -12.65 14.00 3.31
N GLU A 125 -12.98 12.96 2.54
CA GLU A 125 -13.71 13.12 1.30
C GLU A 125 -15.22 12.92 1.46
N TYR A 126 -15.63 12.06 2.42
CA TYR A 126 -17.03 11.66 2.58
C TYR A 126 -17.65 12.10 3.92
N GLY A 127 -16.87 12.70 4.82
CA GLY A 127 -17.35 13.22 6.10
C GLY A 127 -17.84 12.14 7.07
N VAL A 128 -17.22 10.95 7.01
CA VAL A 128 -17.50 9.85 7.93
C VAL A 128 -16.76 10.07 9.24
N ASP A 129 -17.48 10.02 10.36
CA ASP A 129 -16.89 10.02 11.68
C ASP A 129 -16.47 8.58 12.03
N LEU A 130 -15.16 8.33 12.01
CA LEU A 130 -14.57 7.01 12.21
C LEU A 130 -14.78 6.46 13.63
N GLU A 131 -14.97 7.33 14.64
CA GLU A 131 -15.22 6.95 16.03
C GLU A 131 -16.65 6.42 16.24
N LYS A 132 -17.57 6.71 15.29
CA LYS A 132 -18.94 6.18 15.30
C LYS A 132 -19.06 4.81 14.63
N ILE A 133 -17.98 4.25 14.12
CA ILE A 133 -17.98 2.92 13.50
C ILE A 133 -17.52 1.89 14.53
N ARG A 134 -18.22 0.74 14.59
CA ARG A 134 -17.78 -0.43 15.34
C ARG A 134 -16.86 -1.27 14.46
N TRP A 135 -15.55 -1.25 14.77
CA TRP A 135 -14.54 -1.92 13.98
C TRP A 135 -14.34 -3.37 14.40
N PHE A 136 -14.18 -4.24 13.43
CA PHE A 136 -13.88 -5.66 13.64
C PHE A 136 -12.60 -6.03 12.89
N SER A 137 -11.58 -6.54 13.61
CA SER A 137 -10.30 -6.91 13.03
C SER A 137 -10.11 -8.41 13.06
N TRP A 138 -9.73 -9.04 11.92
CA TRP A 138 -9.53 -10.48 11.85
C TRP A 138 -8.06 -10.91 11.82
N SER A 139 -7.12 -9.99 11.77
CA SER A 139 -5.69 -10.28 11.84
C SER A 139 -5.06 -9.62 13.05
N LYS A 140 -4.03 -10.26 13.62
CA LYS A 140 -3.23 -9.65 14.67
C LYS A 140 -2.41 -8.50 14.11
N SER A 141 -2.24 -7.45 14.88
CA SER A 141 -1.34 -6.34 14.56
C SER A 141 0.12 -6.81 14.43
N ARG A 142 0.81 -6.36 13.38
CA ARG A 142 2.23 -6.67 13.15
C ARG A 142 3.17 -6.00 14.13
N MET A 143 2.75 -4.87 14.65
CA MET A 143 3.46 -4.12 15.69
C MET A 143 2.48 -3.80 16.80
N GLU A 144 2.93 -3.90 18.03
CA GLU A 144 2.18 -3.39 19.17
C GLU A 144 2.22 -1.86 19.14
N ILE A 145 1.04 -1.25 19.04
CA ILE A 145 0.85 0.19 18.99
C ILE A 145 -0.13 0.56 20.09
N GLU A 146 0.28 1.46 20.95
CA GLU A 146 -0.65 2.15 21.84
C GLU A 146 -1.40 3.21 21.03
N MET A 147 -2.68 2.95 20.75
CA MET A 147 -3.49 3.85 19.96
C MET A 147 -3.90 5.06 20.79
N ALA A 148 -3.61 6.25 20.27
CA ALA A 148 -3.94 7.51 20.95
C ALA A 148 -5.44 7.87 20.88
N ARG A 149 -6.27 7.08 20.19
CA ARG A 149 -7.72 7.28 20.05
C ARG A 149 -8.50 6.05 20.49
N GLY A 150 -9.62 6.29 21.15
CA GLY A 150 -10.52 5.25 21.65
C GLY A 150 -11.49 4.73 20.59
N TYR A 151 -10.98 4.06 19.54
CA TYR A 151 -11.87 3.37 18.62
C TYR A 151 -12.46 2.12 19.25
N ASP A 152 -13.73 1.83 18.95
CA ASP A 152 -14.39 0.55 19.31
C ASP A 152 -13.89 -0.53 18.34
N ILE A 153 -12.86 -1.28 18.74
CA ILE A 153 -12.23 -2.33 17.93
C ILE A 153 -12.40 -3.68 18.62
N THR A 154 -13.15 -4.57 18.00
CA THR A 154 -13.31 -5.97 18.42
C THR A 154 -12.41 -6.87 17.58
N GLN A 155 -11.56 -7.67 18.23
CA GLN A 155 -10.79 -8.71 17.55
C GLN A 155 -11.69 -9.91 17.25
N ILE A 156 -11.84 -10.26 15.98
CA ILE A 156 -12.53 -11.48 15.55
C ILE A 156 -11.64 -12.70 15.86
N PRO A 157 -12.19 -13.84 16.34
CA PRO A 157 -11.41 -15.02 16.60
C PRO A 157 -10.62 -15.50 15.38
N VAL A 158 -9.41 -16.01 15.63
CA VAL A 158 -8.56 -16.58 14.57
C VAL A 158 -9.27 -17.77 13.93
N GLY A 159 -9.28 -17.82 12.60
CA GLY A 159 -9.98 -18.86 11.85
C GLY A 159 -11.42 -18.52 11.47
N SER A 160 -11.94 -17.38 11.88
CA SER A 160 -13.22 -16.87 11.37
C SER A 160 -13.15 -16.64 9.86
N ALA A 161 -14.29 -16.72 9.19
CA ALA A 161 -14.45 -16.42 7.76
C ALA A 161 -15.12 -15.04 7.60
N PRO A 162 -14.36 -13.94 7.50
CA PRO A 162 -14.93 -12.58 7.49
C PRO A 162 -15.87 -12.33 6.31
N ASP A 163 -15.64 -12.98 5.17
CA ASP A 163 -16.50 -12.92 4.00
C ASP A 163 -17.86 -13.61 4.22
N GLU A 164 -17.89 -14.72 4.97
CA GLU A 164 -19.14 -15.34 5.38
C GLU A 164 -19.88 -14.49 6.43
N MET A 165 -19.16 -13.86 7.36
CA MET A 165 -19.72 -12.92 8.32
C MET A 165 -20.36 -11.70 7.61
N LEU A 166 -19.74 -11.23 6.52
CA LEU A 166 -20.34 -10.18 5.67
C LEU A 166 -21.59 -10.70 4.95
N ALA A 167 -21.53 -11.88 4.36
CA ALA A 167 -22.66 -12.46 3.63
C ALA A 167 -23.88 -12.74 4.52
N SER A 168 -23.64 -13.25 5.74
CA SER A 168 -24.70 -13.50 6.73
C SER A 168 -25.29 -12.22 7.35
N GLY A 169 -24.59 -11.08 7.27
CA GLY A 169 -24.96 -9.82 7.91
C GLY A 169 -24.50 -9.71 9.37
N GLU A 170 -23.63 -10.59 9.82
CA GLU A 170 -22.91 -10.42 11.10
C GLU A 170 -22.00 -9.21 11.06
N LEU A 171 -21.36 -8.93 9.91
CA LEU A 171 -20.75 -7.65 9.55
C LEU A 171 -21.65 -6.93 8.55
N ASP A 172 -21.79 -5.61 8.71
CA ASP A 172 -22.55 -4.75 7.79
C ASP A 172 -21.72 -4.37 6.56
N ALA A 173 -20.41 -4.20 6.76
CA ALA A 173 -19.45 -3.82 5.72
C ALA A 173 -18.05 -4.38 6.00
N MET A 174 -17.18 -4.37 4.97
CA MET A 174 -15.77 -4.74 5.07
C MET A 174 -14.89 -3.83 4.21
N ILE A 175 -13.70 -3.51 4.72
CA ILE A 175 -12.61 -2.90 3.94
C ILE A 175 -11.55 -3.99 3.68
N CYS A 176 -11.51 -4.49 2.44
CA CYS A 176 -10.68 -5.63 2.04
C CYS A 176 -9.59 -5.22 1.06
N ALA A 177 -8.33 -5.19 1.51
CA ALA A 177 -7.19 -4.98 0.60
C ALA A 177 -6.96 -6.18 -0.33
N ASN A 178 -7.21 -7.38 0.17
CA ASN A 178 -7.15 -8.64 -0.58
C ASN A 178 -8.57 -9.20 -0.67
N LEU A 179 -9.05 -9.44 -1.88
CA LEU A 179 -10.40 -9.94 -2.11
C LEU A 179 -10.49 -11.42 -1.75
N PHE A 180 -11.54 -11.80 -1.05
CA PHE A 180 -11.88 -13.20 -0.86
C PHE A 180 -12.50 -13.78 -2.15
N PRO A 181 -12.28 -15.08 -2.44
CA PRO A 181 -12.88 -15.72 -3.62
C PRO A 181 -14.41 -15.54 -3.72
N SER A 182 -15.11 -15.58 -2.59
CA SER A 182 -16.55 -15.33 -2.50
C SER A 182 -16.98 -13.96 -3.03
N MET A 183 -16.13 -12.93 -2.90
CA MET A 183 -16.41 -11.58 -3.40
C MET A 183 -16.20 -11.46 -4.92
N LEU A 184 -15.39 -12.32 -5.50
CA LEU A 184 -15.11 -12.36 -6.94
C LEU A 184 -16.17 -13.15 -7.70
N ASN A 185 -16.81 -14.12 -7.06
CA ASN A 185 -17.76 -15.06 -7.68
C ASN A 185 -19.20 -14.56 -7.72
N GLY A 186 -19.46 -13.30 -7.37
CA GLY A 186 -20.76 -12.66 -7.55
C GLY A 186 -21.84 -13.16 -6.58
N ARG A 187 -21.59 -13.11 -5.28
CA ARG A 187 -22.62 -13.42 -4.25
C ARG A 187 -23.64 -12.30 -4.16
N PRO A 188 -24.96 -12.58 -4.27
CA PRO A 188 -26.00 -11.55 -4.22
C PRO A 188 -26.11 -10.84 -2.86
N GLU A 189 -25.61 -11.46 -1.80
CA GLU A 189 -25.57 -10.87 -0.45
C GLU A 189 -24.49 -9.80 -0.29
N ILE A 190 -23.51 -9.75 -1.18
CA ILE A 190 -22.34 -8.86 -1.08
C ILE A 190 -22.30 -7.97 -2.32
N ARG A 191 -22.19 -6.65 -2.12
CA ARG A 191 -21.93 -5.70 -3.20
C ARG A 191 -20.86 -4.70 -2.81
N ARG A 192 -20.25 -4.03 -3.79
CA ARG A 192 -19.38 -2.89 -3.51
C ARG A 192 -20.20 -1.68 -3.03
N LEU A 193 -19.62 -0.92 -2.11
CA LEU A 193 -20.20 0.39 -1.73
C LEU A 193 -20.13 1.35 -2.91
N PHE A 194 -18.99 1.37 -3.61
CA PHE A 194 -18.78 2.14 -4.83
C PHE A 194 -18.88 1.22 -6.05
N GLU A 195 -20.07 1.05 -6.61
CA GLU A 195 -20.27 0.16 -7.76
C GLU A 195 -19.52 0.65 -9.01
N ASN A 196 -19.50 1.98 -9.20
CA ASN A 196 -18.77 2.67 -10.27
C ASN A 196 -17.38 3.14 -9.81
N TYR A 197 -16.65 2.31 -9.04
CA TYR A 197 -15.38 2.69 -8.45
C TYR A 197 -14.33 3.24 -9.43
N PRO A 198 -14.24 2.83 -10.71
CA PRO A 198 -13.25 3.42 -11.62
C PRO A 198 -13.45 4.91 -11.84
N GLU A 199 -14.70 5.37 -11.94
CA GLU A 199 -15.06 6.77 -12.07
C GLU A 199 -14.83 7.54 -10.77
N VAL A 200 -15.16 6.92 -9.63
CA VAL A 200 -14.95 7.51 -8.29
C VAL A 200 -13.45 7.68 -8.02
N GLU A 201 -12.63 6.67 -8.33
CA GLU A 201 -11.19 6.69 -8.16
C GLU A 201 -10.51 7.71 -9.09
N ALA A 202 -10.97 7.83 -10.33
CA ALA A 202 -10.52 8.86 -11.26
C ALA A 202 -10.86 10.28 -10.78
N ALA A 203 -12.08 10.49 -10.28
CA ALA A 203 -12.52 11.76 -9.71
C ALA A 203 -11.74 12.12 -8.43
N TYR A 204 -11.49 11.13 -7.56
CA TYR A 204 -10.65 11.30 -6.38
C TYR A 204 -9.23 11.74 -6.76
N PHE A 205 -8.60 11.07 -7.72
CA PHE A 205 -7.27 11.45 -8.19
C PHE A 205 -7.27 12.87 -8.80
N LYS A 206 -8.25 13.19 -9.63
CA LYS A 206 -8.37 14.53 -10.23
C LYS A 206 -8.50 15.64 -9.18
N LYS A 207 -9.23 15.36 -8.08
CA LYS A 207 -9.46 16.28 -6.97
C LYS A 207 -8.24 16.44 -6.08
N THR A 208 -7.58 15.33 -5.74
CA THR A 208 -6.57 15.26 -4.66
C THR A 208 -5.13 15.15 -5.16
N GLY A 209 -4.92 14.71 -6.39
CA GLY A 209 -3.60 14.33 -6.90
C GLY A 209 -3.05 13.05 -6.27
N ILE A 210 -3.86 12.33 -5.48
CA ILE A 210 -3.40 11.17 -4.71
C ILE A 210 -3.70 9.87 -5.45
N PHE A 211 -2.65 9.17 -5.90
CA PHE A 211 -2.68 7.75 -6.18
C PHE A 211 -2.02 7.03 -5.01
N PRO A 212 -2.80 6.36 -4.13
CA PRO A 212 -2.33 5.89 -2.83
C PRO A 212 -1.15 4.94 -2.91
N ILE A 213 -0.06 5.28 -2.22
CA ILE A 213 1.12 4.43 -2.09
C ILE A 213 0.84 3.38 -1.04
N MET A 214 1.05 2.09 -1.39
CA MET A 214 0.89 0.98 -0.47
C MET A 214 2.22 0.59 0.18
N HIS A 215 3.29 0.52 -0.61
CA HIS A 215 4.57 0.04 -0.14
C HIS A 215 5.71 0.99 -0.52
N THR A 216 6.79 0.92 0.25
CA THR A 216 8.07 1.58 -0.02
C THR A 216 9.21 0.57 0.09
N VAL A 217 10.37 0.90 -0.43
CA VAL A 217 11.62 0.16 -0.15
C VAL A 217 12.28 0.77 1.07
N ALA A 218 12.64 -0.06 2.05
CA ALA A 218 13.40 0.36 3.22
C ALA A 218 14.61 -0.54 3.43
N MET A 219 15.68 0.03 4.00
CA MET A 219 16.90 -0.67 4.32
C MET A 219 17.28 -0.44 5.78
N ARG A 220 18.16 -1.29 6.32
CA ARG A 220 18.73 -1.08 7.65
C ARG A 220 19.50 0.24 7.67
N GLU A 221 19.25 1.06 8.67
CA GLU A 221 19.90 2.37 8.81
C GLU A 221 21.40 2.26 8.97
N GLU A 222 21.86 1.19 9.61
CA GLU A 222 23.28 0.86 9.76
C GLU A 222 23.97 0.69 8.39
N LEU A 223 23.34 -0.12 7.50
CA LEU A 223 23.84 -0.34 6.15
C LEU A 223 23.91 0.96 5.34
N TRP A 224 22.89 1.81 5.47
CA TRP A 224 22.90 3.11 4.82
C TRP A 224 24.03 4.02 5.36
N LYS A 225 24.26 4.03 6.66
CA LYS A 225 25.37 4.82 7.27
C LYS A 225 26.74 4.34 6.84
N GLU A 226 26.91 3.02 6.65
CA GLU A 226 28.17 2.42 6.19
C GLU A 226 28.42 2.68 4.70
N ALA A 227 27.38 2.60 3.86
CA ALA A 227 27.47 2.69 2.39
C ALA A 227 26.24 3.44 1.83
N PRO A 228 26.21 4.79 1.96
CA PRO A 228 25.05 5.61 1.55
C PRO A 228 24.70 5.49 0.06
N GLU A 229 25.66 5.20 -0.80
CA GLU A 229 25.50 5.03 -2.24
C GLU A 229 24.54 3.88 -2.59
N ILE A 230 24.33 2.90 -1.70
CA ILE A 230 23.39 1.79 -1.88
C ILE A 230 21.99 2.34 -2.11
N ALA A 231 21.54 3.34 -1.36
CA ALA A 231 20.21 3.93 -1.51
C ALA A 231 20.02 4.56 -2.90
N VAL A 232 21.02 5.28 -3.40
CA VAL A 232 21.03 5.91 -4.73
C VAL A 232 20.99 4.83 -5.82
N ASN A 233 21.84 3.82 -5.69
CA ASN A 233 21.98 2.76 -6.71
C ASN A 233 20.73 1.87 -6.76
N LEU A 234 20.08 1.61 -5.63
CA LEU A 234 18.77 0.96 -5.59
C LEU A 234 17.72 1.81 -6.31
N LEU A 235 17.59 3.11 -5.97
CA LEU A 235 16.60 3.99 -6.61
C LEU A 235 16.75 3.99 -8.14
N LYS A 236 17.98 4.14 -8.63
CA LYS A 236 18.28 4.14 -10.08
C LYS A 236 17.92 2.80 -10.73
N ALA A 237 18.28 1.69 -10.12
CA ALA A 237 18.01 0.36 -10.66
C ALA A 237 16.50 0.04 -10.68
N PHE A 238 15.76 0.40 -9.63
CA PHE A 238 14.29 0.28 -9.62
C PHE A 238 13.64 1.17 -10.68
N GLN A 239 14.17 2.40 -10.88
CA GLN A 239 13.68 3.27 -11.94
C GLN A 239 13.90 2.68 -13.33
N GLN A 240 15.07 2.08 -13.58
CA GLN A 240 15.37 1.42 -14.86
C GLN A 240 14.47 0.21 -15.09
N ALA A 241 14.27 -0.63 -14.06
CA ALA A 241 13.39 -1.80 -14.15
C ALA A 241 11.93 -1.42 -14.45
N LYS A 242 11.44 -0.34 -13.81
CA LYS A 242 10.13 0.23 -14.10
C LYS A 242 10.03 0.72 -15.56
N LEU A 243 11.01 1.44 -16.05
CA LEU A 243 11.03 1.94 -17.43
C LEU A 243 11.01 0.79 -18.43
N GLN A 244 11.77 -0.28 -18.20
CA GLN A 244 11.75 -1.47 -19.03
C GLN A 244 10.35 -2.13 -19.06
N ALA A 245 9.65 -2.18 -17.93
CA ALA A 245 8.27 -2.66 -17.89
C ALA A 245 7.33 -1.77 -18.71
N TYR A 246 7.50 -0.45 -18.67
CA TYR A 246 6.73 0.48 -19.49
C TYR A 246 6.99 0.32 -20.98
N GLU A 247 8.24 0.06 -21.39
CA GLU A 247 8.58 -0.22 -22.78
C GLU A 247 7.83 -1.46 -23.28
N ARG A 248 7.73 -2.51 -22.45
CA ARG A 248 6.96 -3.73 -22.77
C ARG A 248 5.47 -3.45 -22.93
N LEU A 249 4.88 -2.59 -22.06
CA LEU A 249 3.47 -2.17 -22.17
C LEU A 249 3.22 -1.30 -23.42
N ASN A 250 4.22 -0.53 -23.85
CA ASN A 250 4.14 0.35 -25.00
C ASN A 250 4.37 -0.37 -26.33
N ASP A 251 4.93 -1.55 -26.28
CA ASP A 251 5.13 -2.36 -27.47
C ASP A 251 3.77 -2.82 -28.01
N LEU A 252 3.41 -2.26 -29.16
CA LEU A 252 2.13 -2.52 -29.84
C LEU A 252 2.06 -3.90 -30.49
N SER A 253 3.11 -4.71 -30.38
CA SER A 253 3.10 -6.10 -30.81
C SER A 253 2.01 -6.85 -30.05
N PRO A 254 1.04 -7.48 -30.74
CA PRO A 254 -0.17 -7.99 -30.08
C PRO A 254 0.08 -9.21 -29.19
N TYR A 255 1.31 -9.72 -29.11
CA TYR A 255 1.60 -11.00 -28.45
C TYR A 255 2.40 -10.92 -27.15
N LYS A 256 2.79 -9.70 -26.69
CA LYS A 256 3.61 -9.55 -25.47
C LYS A 256 2.81 -9.53 -24.18
N ILE A 257 1.53 -9.19 -24.25
CA ILE A 257 0.63 -9.10 -23.09
C ILE A 257 -0.61 -9.94 -23.40
N SER A 258 -0.93 -10.86 -22.49
CA SER A 258 -2.04 -11.80 -22.66
C SER A 258 -3.43 -11.22 -22.39
N LEU A 259 -3.54 -9.93 -22.05
CA LEU A 259 -4.82 -9.25 -21.84
C LEU A 259 -5.36 -8.74 -23.19
N VAL A 260 -6.49 -9.28 -23.65
CA VAL A 260 -7.05 -9.04 -24.99
C VAL A 260 -7.33 -7.57 -25.27
N TRP A 261 -7.94 -6.86 -24.34
CA TRP A 261 -8.33 -5.45 -24.47
C TRP A 261 -7.48 -4.49 -23.62
N PHE A 262 -6.18 -4.79 -23.44
CA PHE A 262 -5.32 -3.97 -22.57
C PHE A 262 -5.09 -2.54 -23.04
N ARG A 263 -5.24 -2.26 -24.35
CA ARG A 263 -4.95 -0.95 -24.94
C ARG A 263 -5.90 0.14 -24.44
N GLU A 264 -7.18 -0.16 -24.37
CA GLU A 264 -8.20 0.80 -23.90
C GLU A 264 -8.00 1.16 -22.43
N PRO A 265 -7.87 0.21 -21.47
CA PRO A 265 -7.51 0.52 -20.10
C PRO A 265 -6.18 1.27 -19.97
N LEU A 266 -5.17 0.93 -20.78
CA LEU A 266 -3.88 1.61 -20.76
C LEU A 266 -4.00 3.07 -21.22
N GLN A 267 -4.75 3.32 -22.29
CA GLN A 267 -5.01 4.69 -22.76
C GLN A 267 -5.76 5.49 -21.71
N ARG A 268 -6.83 4.94 -21.15
CA ARG A 268 -7.59 5.60 -20.07
C ARG A 268 -6.72 5.90 -18.86
N GLN A 269 -5.85 4.97 -18.45
CA GLN A 269 -4.88 5.20 -17.37
C GLN A 269 -3.98 6.40 -17.67
N ARG A 270 -3.46 6.52 -18.90
CA ARG A 270 -2.61 7.65 -19.31
C ARG A 270 -3.34 8.99 -19.31
N GLU A 271 -4.58 8.99 -19.73
CA GLU A 271 -5.44 10.19 -19.72
C GLU A 271 -5.70 10.70 -18.29
N ILE A 272 -5.83 9.78 -17.33
CA ILE A 272 -6.12 10.10 -15.94
C ILE A 272 -4.84 10.37 -15.13
N LEU A 273 -3.85 9.47 -15.20
CA LEU A 273 -2.67 9.46 -14.34
C LEU A 273 -1.40 10.01 -15.00
N GLY A 274 -1.46 10.33 -16.29
CA GLY A 274 -0.31 10.77 -17.07
C GLY A 274 0.59 9.63 -17.54
N GLY A 275 1.76 9.99 -18.08
CA GLY A 275 2.70 9.04 -18.70
C GLY A 275 3.49 8.17 -17.70
N ASP A 276 3.62 8.60 -16.45
CA ASP A 276 4.26 7.84 -15.36
C ASP A 276 3.31 7.70 -14.17
N PRO A 277 2.41 6.70 -14.18
CA PRO A 277 1.48 6.47 -13.07
C PRO A 277 2.16 5.93 -11.80
N TRP A 278 3.42 5.49 -11.88
CA TRP A 278 4.24 4.97 -10.78
C TRP A 278 5.50 5.83 -10.53
N PRO A 279 5.37 7.15 -10.26
CA PRO A 279 6.55 7.97 -10.07
C PRO A 279 7.34 7.53 -8.82
N TYR A 280 8.66 7.36 -8.98
CA TYR A 280 9.61 7.23 -7.87
C TYR A 280 10.25 8.59 -7.59
N GLY A 281 11.00 8.67 -6.49
CA GLY A 281 11.59 9.93 -6.01
C GLY A 281 10.69 10.62 -4.99
N LEU A 282 11.32 11.39 -4.10
CA LEU A 282 10.63 12.02 -2.97
C LEU A 282 9.73 13.17 -3.42
N GLU A 283 10.25 14.10 -4.23
CA GLU A 283 9.53 15.33 -4.58
C GLU A 283 8.19 15.05 -5.29
N LYS A 284 8.18 14.09 -6.20
CA LYS A 284 6.95 13.69 -6.92
C LYS A 284 5.90 13.04 -6.02
N ASN A 285 6.30 12.58 -4.84
CA ASN A 285 5.47 11.80 -3.93
C ASN A 285 5.27 12.46 -2.57
N ARG A 286 5.89 13.63 -2.35
CA ARG A 286 5.86 14.38 -1.09
C ARG A 286 4.44 14.50 -0.55
N HIS A 287 3.54 15.07 -1.34
CA HIS A 287 2.14 15.27 -0.98
C HIS A 287 1.44 13.97 -0.53
N VAL A 288 1.69 12.86 -1.25
CA VAL A 288 1.05 11.56 -0.93
C VAL A 288 1.59 11.00 0.38
N VAL A 289 2.91 11.09 0.62
CA VAL A 289 3.52 10.60 1.87
C VAL A 289 3.10 11.46 3.06
N GLU A 290 3.11 12.78 2.93
CA GLU A 290 2.67 13.72 3.96
C GLU A 290 1.19 13.50 4.33
N THR A 291 0.33 13.25 3.33
CA THR A 291 -1.07 12.94 3.57
C THR A 291 -1.23 11.65 4.37
N LEU A 292 -0.50 10.58 4.00
CA LEU A 292 -0.56 9.33 4.77
C LEU A 292 -0.04 9.50 6.20
N MET A 293 1.05 10.28 6.39
CA MET A 293 1.57 10.59 7.72
C MET A 293 0.54 11.37 8.54
N GLY A 294 -0.17 12.31 7.90
CA GLY A 294 -1.30 13.03 8.49
C GLY A 294 -2.40 12.07 8.94
N TYR A 295 -2.81 11.15 8.09
CA TYR A 295 -3.84 10.16 8.41
C TYR A 295 -3.44 9.23 9.56
N LEU A 296 -2.17 8.80 9.60
CA LEU A 296 -1.67 7.99 10.71
C LEU A 296 -1.74 8.72 12.05
N TYR A 297 -1.37 10.00 12.07
CA TYR A 297 -1.46 10.84 13.26
C TYR A 297 -2.91 11.08 13.69
N GLU A 298 -3.78 11.47 12.77
CA GLU A 298 -5.20 11.74 13.03
C GLU A 298 -5.96 10.49 13.48
N GLN A 299 -5.58 9.31 12.96
CA GLN A 299 -6.15 8.02 13.35
C GLN A 299 -5.51 7.44 14.63
N GLY A 300 -4.61 8.17 15.30
CA GLY A 300 -3.99 7.76 16.56
C GLY A 300 -2.99 6.59 16.43
N LEU A 301 -2.52 6.30 15.21
CA LEU A 301 -1.55 5.22 14.92
C LEU A 301 -0.10 5.70 15.02
N ALA A 302 0.13 6.99 14.97
CA ALA A 302 1.44 7.62 15.13
C ALA A 302 1.34 8.71 16.20
N PRO A 303 2.25 8.75 17.20
CA PRO A 303 2.22 9.74 18.27
C PRO A 303 2.62 11.15 17.83
N LYS A 304 3.29 11.26 16.67
CA LYS A 304 3.73 12.52 16.07
C LYS A 304 3.81 12.41 14.55
N LYS A 305 3.78 13.56 13.87
CA LYS A 305 4.15 13.64 12.44
C LYS A 305 5.67 13.79 12.35
N ILE A 306 6.30 13.03 11.45
CA ILE A 306 7.73 13.15 11.11
C ILE A 306 7.81 13.90 9.79
N PRO A 307 8.71 14.90 9.65
CA PRO A 307 9.00 15.54 8.37
C PRO A 307 9.39 14.50 7.31
N VAL A 308 8.91 14.67 6.10
CA VAL A 308 9.11 13.66 5.04
C VAL A 308 10.59 13.47 4.70
N GLU A 309 11.41 14.49 4.88
CA GLU A 309 12.86 14.44 4.71
C GLU A 309 13.54 13.46 5.67
N GLU A 310 13.02 13.32 6.87
CA GLU A 310 13.58 12.40 7.87
C GLU A 310 13.18 10.93 7.64
N LEU A 311 12.23 10.70 6.72
CA LEU A 311 11.73 9.37 6.39
C LEU A 311 12.55 8.66 5.32
N PHE A 312 13.26 9.40 4.47
CA PHE A 312 13.98 8.85 3.33
C PHE A 312 15.48 9.20 3.40
N ALA A 313 16.30 8.33 2.79
CA ALA A 313 17.74 8.53 2.71
C ALA A 313 18.06 9.91 2.09
N PRO A 314 18.74 10.84 2.82
CA PRO A 314 18.95 12.22 2.39
C PRO A 314 19.61 12.38 1.02
N ASN A 315 20.49 11.45 0.66
CA ASN A 315 21.19 11.45 -0.63
C ASN A 315 20.31 11.02 -1.82
N THR A 316 19.01 10.74 -1.58
CA THR A 316 18.04 10.39 -2.63
C THR A 316 16.96 11.46 -2.84
N HIS A 317 16.96 12.56 -2.07
CA HIS A 317 15.87 13.53 -2.08
C HIS A 317 15.70 14.24 -3.42
N ASN A 318 16.80 14.55 -4.11
CA ASN A 318 16.80 15.33 -5.36
C ASN A 318 16.94 14.45 -6.62
N LEU A 319 16.61 13.15 -6.52
CA LEU A 319 16.73 12.19 -7.62
C LEU A 319 15.37 11.81 -8.23
#